data_3069e1adf52d4e3a6cd257c5d47f975a
#
_entry.id   3069e1adf52d4e3a6cd257c5d47f975a
#
_cell.length_a   1.000
_cell.length_b   1.000
_cell.length_c   1.000
_cell.angle_alpha   90.00
_cell.angle_beta   90.00
_cell.angle_gamma   90.00
#
_symmetry.space_group_name_H-M   'P 1'
#
loop_
_entity.id
_entity.type
_entity.pdbx_description
1 polymer ?
#
loop_
_entity_poly.entity_id
_entity_poly.type
_entity_poly.pdbx_seq_one_letter_code
_entity_poly.pdbx_strand_id
1 'polypeptide(L)'
;MTKKQKHLLTRIIVAAVLFAAGGLLHLEGWAELGVYLICYAVIGWDIVWKAITNILHGQVFDENFLMTIATVGALILGEHSEGVAVMLFYQVGEWFQSYAVSKSRRSITSLMDIRPDYANIEKDGKLIQVDPEDVKIGDTIIVKPGERVPLDGKIIKGSSTLDTSALTGESMPREVEAGMEVISGCINQTGILTIQTTKEFGESTVAKILDLVENASDKKGRMENFITRFARYYTPVVVFAALALAVLPPLVTGQAFSIWIYRALTFLVISCPCALVISIPLSFFGGIGGASKIGVLVKGSNYLEALAYTETVVFDKTGTLTKGSFAVTEIQANGMTDEELLELAAYAEDYSNHPISLSIQKAYGKKIDNSRITDVQEIAGHGVQAVIDGMTVLAGNAKLMEREHIPYTASNAIGTVVYVAFDGRYAGCIVIADEIKADAPAAIKTLKAAGIRQTVMLTGDADAVGQDVAHRLGLDRAYTELLPADKVDRVEELLAQKSDKGMLAFVGDGINDAPVLARADVGIAMGALGSDAAIEAADVVLMTDEPSKIAAIMQIARKTIRISNENIVFALGVKFLVLILGAVGRANMWAAVFADVGVSVIAILNAIRAMRVKQFETPAQE
;
A
#
# COMPACT_ATOMS: atom_id res chain seq x y z
N MET A 1 -8.81 -22.79 -9.76
CA MET A 1 -8.92 -23.79 -8.67
C MET A 1 -7.63 -24.59 -8.57
N THR A 2 -7.08 -24.74 -7.36
CA THR A 2 -5.90 -25.57 -7.10
C THR A 2 -6.26 -27.08 -7.16
N LYS A 3 -5.24 -27.96 -7.32
CA LYS A 3 -5.46 -29.42 -7.28
C LYS A 3 -6.16 -29.85 -5.98
N LYS A 4 -5.79 -29.25 -4.84
CA LYS A 4 -6.39 -29.52 -3.51
C LYS A 4 -7.87 -29.12 -3.47
N GLN A 5 -8.24 -27.96 -4.01
CA GLN A 5 -9.63 -27.50 -4.08
C GLN A 5 -10.51 -28.38 -4.99
N LYS A 6 -9.95 -28.86 -6.11
CA LYS A 6 -10.67 -29.80 -7.00
C LYS A 6 -10.93 -31.13 -6.29
N HIS A 7 -9.92 -31.67 -5.59
CA HIS A 7 -10.07 -32.92 -4.84
C HIS A 7 -11.11 -32.81 -3.72
N LEU A 8 -11.10 -31.70 -2.96
CA LEU A 8 -12.09 -31.46 -1.91
C LEU A 8 -13.50 -31.34 -2.50
N LEU A 9 -13.68 -30.62 -3.59
CA LEU A 9 -14.97 -30.51 -4.28
C LEU A 9 -15.48 -31.87 -4.76
N THR A 10 -14.62 -32.72 -5.30
CA THR A 10 -15.01 -34.08 -5.71
C THR A 10 -15.50 -34.89 -4.50
N ARG A 11 -14.81 -34.83 -3.36
CA ARG A 11 -15.24 -35.50 -2.10
C ARG A 11 -16.59 -34.99 -1.62
N ILE A 12 -16.81 -33.69 -1.64
CA ILE A 12 -18.08 -33.04 -1.29
C ILE A 12 -19.21 -33.57 -2.17
N ILE A 13 -19.01 -33.62 -3.49
CA ILE A 13 -20.03 -34.13 -4.43
C ILE A 13 -20.32 -35.60 -4.16
N VAL A 14 -19.31 -36.45 -4.00
CA VAL A 14 -19.49 -37.87 -3.70
C VAL A 14 -20.24 -38.06 -2.39
N ALA A 15 -19.86 -37.34 -1.33
CA ALA A 15 -20.53 -37.43 -0.04
C ALA A 15 -21.97 -36.90 -0.10
N ALA A 16 -22.24 -35.82 -0.85
CA ALA A 16 -23.60 -35.31 -1.05
C ALA A 16 -24.50 -36.33 -1.76
N VAL A 17 -23.98 -37.03 -2.77
CA VAL A 17 -24.71 -38.08 -3.47
C VAL A 17 -25.00 -39.27 -2.53
N LEU A 18 -24.01 -39.71 -1.74
CA LEU A 18 -24.18 -40.76 -0.75
C LEU A 18 -25.20 -40.38 0.34
N PHE A 19 -25.13 -39.14 0.81
CA PHE A 19 -26.06 -38.59 1.79
C PHE A 19 -27.51 -38.57 1.26
N ALA A 20 -27.69 -38.06 0.04
CA ALA A 20 -28.99 -38.03 -0.61
C ALA A 20 -29.55 -39.46 -0.87
N ALA A 21 -28.69 -40.40 -1.27
CA ALA A 21 -29.07 -41.80 -1.45
C ALA A 21 -29.50 -42.44 -0.12
N GLY A 22 -28.79 -42.19 0.99
CA GLY A 22 -29.18 -42.66 2.31
C GLY A 22 -30.55 -42.14 2.76
N GLY A 23 -30.85 -40.85 2.50
CA GLY A 23 -32.16 -40.28 2.83
C GLY A 23 -33.30 -40.76 1.95
N LEU A 24 -33.05 -41.03 0.65
CA LEU A 24 -34.08 -41.48 -0.31
C LEU A 24 -34.40 -42.96 -0.19
N LEU A 25 -33.43 -43.80 0.22
CA LEU A 25 -33.60 -45.24 0.31
C LEU A 25 -34.35 -45.69 1.56
N HIS A 26 -34.67 -44.79 2.49
CA HIS A 26 -35.40 -45.06 3.75
C HIS A 26 -34.88 -46.34 4.45
N LEU A 27 -33.52 -46.43 4.54
CA LEU A 27 -32.87 -47.57 5.18
C LEU A 27 -33.11 -47.53 6.70
N GLU A 28 -33.28 -48.69 7.31
CA GLU A 28 -33.48 -48.80 8.76
C GLU A 28 -32.33 -49.56 9.43
N GLY A 29 -32.04 -49.20 10.67
CA GLY A 29 -31.09 -49.91 11.55
C GLY A 29 -29.64 -49.88 11.06
N TRP A 30 -28.99 -51.03 10.99
CA TRP A 30 -27.57 -51.16 10.66
C TRP A 30 -27.21 -50.73 9.23
N ALA A 31 -28.16 -50.84 8.29
CA ALA A 31 -27.93 -50.42 6.90
C ALA A 31 -27.87 -48.89 6.77
N GLU A 32 -28.75 -48.19 7.48
CA GLU A 32 -28.72 -46.72 7.59
C GLU A 32 -27.39 -46.25 8.19
N LEU A 33 -27.02 -46.79 9.37
CA LEU A 33 -25.74 -46.45 10.03
C LEU A 33 -24.55 -46.69 9.10
N GLY A 34 -24.53 -47.81 8.36
CA GLY A 34 -23.46 -48.15 7.44
C GLY A 34 -23.28 -47.13 6.34
N VAL A 35 -24.36 -46.65 5.70
CA VAL A 35 -24.32 -45.64 4.64
C VAL A 35 -23.82 -44.30 5.17
N TYR A 36 -24.34 -43.85 6.33
CA TYR A 36 -23.90 -42.58 6.93
C TYR A 36 -22.45 -42.65 7.45
N LEU A 37 -21.96 -43.76 7.96
CA LEU A 37 -20.56 -43.94 8.35
C LEU A 37 -19.61 -43.90 7.13
N ILE A 38 -20.01 -44.53 6.01
CA ILE A 38 -19.22 -44.43 4.76
C ILE A 38 -19.20 -42.98 4.28
N CYS A 39 -20.35 -42.29 4.27
CA CYS A 39 -20.44 -40.90 3.91
C CYS A 39 -19.55 -40.01 4.81
N TYR A 40 -19.61 -40.23 6.13
CA TYR A 40 -18.78 -39.54 7.11
C TYR A 40 -17.27 -39.79 6.89
N ALA A 41 -16.89 -41.06 6.62
CA ALA A 41 -15.49 -41.40 6.32
C ALA A 41 -14.98 -40.68 5.04
N VAL A 42 -15.81 -40.58 3.99
CA VAL A 42 -15.45 -39.87 2.77
C VAL A 42 -15.24 -38.39 3.02
N ILE A 43 -16.12 -37.73 3.78
CA ILE A 43 -16.11 -36.27 3.92
C ILE A 43 -15.30 -35.79 5.13
N GLY A 44 -15.27 -36.53 6.23
CA GLY A 44 -14.74 -36.09 7.53
C GLY A 44 -13.35 -36.61 7.90
N TRP A 45 -12.81 -37.60 7.18
CA TRP A 45 -11.56 -38.26 7.54
C TRP A 45 -10.41 -37.29 7.79
N ASP A 46 -10.22 -36.29 6.91
CA ASP A 46 -9.15 -35.30 7.00
C ASP A 46 -9.30 -34.36 8.21
N ILE A 47 -10.53 -34.04 8.60
CA ILE A 47 -10.84 -33.22 9.76
C ILE A 47 -10.52 -33.99 11.05
N VAL A 48 -10.99 -35.24 11.14
CA VAL A 48 -10.70 -36.13 12.28
C VAL A 48 -9.20 -36.35 12.43
N TRP A 49 -8.49 -36.61 11.32
CA TRP A 49 -7.05 -36.81 11.35
C TRP A 49 -6.30 -35.55 11.80
N LYS A 50 -6.69 -34.39 11.31
CA LYS A 50 -6.12 -33.08 11.75
C LYS A 50 -6.39 -32.87 13.25
N ALA A 51 -7.61 -33.11 13.72
CA ALA A 51 -7.95 -32.99 15.14
C ALA A 51 -7.02 -33.84 16.01
N ILE A 52 -6.84 -35.14 15.65
CA ILE A 52 -5.93 -36.03 16.35
C ILE A 52 -4.49 -35.53 16.32
N THR A 53 -4.01 -35.12 15.15
CA THR A 53 -2.64 -34.63 14.98
C THR A 53 -2.40 -33.35 15.78
N ASN A 54 -3.34 -32.42 15.80
CA ASN A 54 -3.25 -31.17 16.54
C ASN A 54 -3.26 -31.37 18.05
N ILE A 55 -4.06 -32.34 18.54
CA ILE A 55 -4.03 -32.76 19.94
C ILE A 55 -2.64 -33.29 20.33
N LEU A 56 -2.06 -34.17 19.51
CA LEU A 56 -0.73 -34.72 19.75
C LEU A 56 0.38 -33.64 19.77
N HIS A 57 0.18 -32.52 19.07
CA HIS A 57 1.09 -31.37 19.08
C HIS A 57 0.72 -30.31 20.14
N GLY A 58 -0.18 -30.60 21.07
CA GLY A 58 -0.56 -29.72 22.17
C GLY A 58 -1.57 -28.63 21.83
N GLN A 59 -2.15 -28.67 20.64
CA GLN A 59 -3.22 -27.75 20.20
C GLN A 59 -4.60 -28.45 20.37
N VAL A 60 -5.02 -28.60 21.62
CA VAL A 60 -6.19 -29.42 21.97
C VAL A 60 -7.53 -28.80 21.56
N PHE A 61 -7.62 -27.45 21.56
CA PHE A 61 -8.90 -26.75 21.36
C PHE A 61 -8.91 -25.98 20.05
N ASP A 62 -8.81 -26.69 18.91
CA ASP A 62 -8.96 -26.09 17.58
C ASP A 62 -10.35 -26.34 16.99
N GLU A 63 -10.64 -25.73 15.84
CA GLU A 63 -11.91 -25.89 15.14
C GLU A 63 -12.17 -27.32 14.67
N ASN A 64 -11.13 -28.07 14.25
CA ASN A 64 -11.24 -29.43 13.79
C ASN A 64 -11.64 -30.37 14.97
N PHE A 65 -11.10 -30.09 16.17
CA PHE A 65 -11.47 -30.80 17.39
C PHE A 65 -12.95 -30.59 17.75
N LEU A 66 -13.42 -29.32 17.73
CA LEU A 66 -14.82 -28.99 18.03
C LEU A 66 -15.78 -29.68 17.06
N MET A 67 -15.47 -29.61 15.75
CA MET A 67 -16.29 -30.26 14.72
C MET A 67 -16.28 -31.78 14.83
N THR A 68 -15.13 -32.36 15.12
CA THR A 68 -15.01 -33.82 15.30
C THR A 68 -15.84 -34.30 16.49
N ILE A 69 -15.71 -33.64 17.66
CA ILE A 69 -16.50 -34.03 18.85
C ILE A 69 -18.00 -33.86 18.59
N ALA A 70 -18.40 -32.76 17.97
CA ALA A 70 -19.81 -32.50 17.72
C ALA A 70 -20.44 -33.53 16.77
N THR A 71 -19.75 -33.85 15.67
CA THR A 71 -20.28 -34.76 14.65
C THR A 71 -20.20 -36.23 15.07
N VAL A 72 -19.11 -36.66 15.71
CA VAL A 72 -19.00 -38.01 16.27
C VAL A 72 -20.00 -38.20 17.44
N GLY A 73 -20.15 -37.18 18.29
CA GLY A 73 -21.14 -37.17 19.35
C GLY A 73 -22.57 -37.30 18.82
N ALA A 74 -22.92 -36.65 17.75
CA ALA A 74 -24.22 -36.77 17.06
C ALA A 74 -24.45 -38.21 16.54
N LEU A 75 -23.41 -38.81 15.92
CA LEU A 75 -23.48 -40.22 15.46
C LEU A 75 -23.70 -41.17 16.61
N ILE A 76 -23.06 -40.99 17.78
CA ILE A 76 -23.24 -41.83 18.98
C ILE A 76 -24.64 -41.65 19.57
N LEU A 77 -25.23 -40.47 19.50
CA LEU A 77 -26.60 -40.21 19.98
C LEU A 77 -27.70 -40.76 19.06
N GLY A 78 -27.33 -41.32 17.88
CA GLY A 78 -28.28 -41.84 16.90
C GLY A 78 -28.73 -40.81 15.86
N GLU A 79 -28.23 -39.56 15.93
CA GLU A 79 -28.54 -38.50 14.97
C GLU A 79 -27.58 -38.56 13.75
N HIS A 80 -27.63 -39.71 13.04
CA HIS A 80 -26.66 -40.06 12.00
C HIS A 80 -26.69 -39.07 10.83
N SER A 81 -27.90 -38.74 10.36
CA SER A 81 -28.09 -37.78 9.26
C SER A 81 -27.60 -36.39 9.61
N GLU A 82 -27.84 -35.90 10.85
CA GLU A 82 -27.41 -34.60 11.30
C GLU A 82 -25.88 -34.52 11.43
N GLY A 83 -25.23 -35.52 12.02
CA GLY A 83 -23.78 -35.55 12.16
C GLY A 83 -23.04 -35.51 10.81
N VAL A 84 -23.53 -36.28 9.82
CA VAL A 84 -22.97 -36.26 8.47
C VAL A 84 -23.25 -34.95 7.74
N ALA A 85 -24.48 -34.43 7.87
CA ALA A 85 -24.84 -33.16 7.24
C ALA A 85 -24.00 -32.01 7.76
N VAL A 86 -23.79 -31.92 9.07
CA VAL A 86 -22.91 -30.90 9.68
C VAL A 86 -21.51 -30.98 9.10
N MET A 87 -20.91 -32.16 9.00
CA MET A 87 -19.58 -32.33 8.41
C MET A 87 -19.56 -31.96 6.93
N LEU A 88 -20.61 -32.30 6.19
CA LEU A 88 -20.75 -31.97 4.77
C LEU A 88 -20.83 -30.44 4.57
N PHE A 89 -21.68 -29.74 5.30
CA PHE A 89 -21.80 -28.27 5.22
C PHE A 89 -20.53 -27.58 5.68
N TYR A 90 -19.88 -28.07 6.72
CA TYR A 90 -18.59 -27.55 7.16
C TYR A 90 -17.55 -27.63 6.03
N GLN A 91 -17.44 -28.78 5.36
CA GLN A 91 -16.52 -28.94 4.23
C GLN A 91 -16.88 -28.08 3.00
N VAL A 92 -18.17 -27.84 2.76
CA VAL A 92 -18.62 -26.87 1.74
C VAL A 92 -18.17 -25.46 2.12
N GLY A 93 -18.31 -25.08 3.39
CA GLY A 93 -17.82 -23.81 3.92
C GLY A 93 -16.32 -23.64 3.74
N GLU A 94 -15.54 -24.64 4.15
CA GLU A 94 -14.08 -24.70 4.01
C GLU A 94 -13.64 -24.58 2.53
N TRP A 95 -14.33 -25.29 1.63
CA TRP A 95 -14.05 -25.20 0.21
C TRP A 95 -14.31 -23.78 -0.34
N PHE A 96 -15.49 -23.22 -0.03
CA PHE A 96 -15.85 -21.85 -0.48
C PHE A 96 -14.86 -20.82 0.07
N GLN A 97 -14.52 -20.92 1.32
CA GLN A 97 -13.53 -20.08 2.00
C GLN A 97 -12.15 -20.16 1.33
N SER A 98 -11.62 -21.38 1.15
CA SER A 98 -10.34 -21.61 0.47
C SER A 98 -10.37 -21.05 -0.96
N TYR A 99 -11.49 -21.21 -1.67
CA TYR A 99 -11.66 -20.67 -3.02
C TYR A 99 -11.69 -19.15 -3.01
N ALA A 100 -12.47 -18.51 -2.12
CA ALA A 100 -12.58 -17.05 -2.01
C ALA A 100 -11.24 -16.40 -1.63
N VAL A 101 -10.53 -16.96 -0.64
CA VAL A 101 -9.19 -16.50 -0.23
C VAL A 101 -8.19 -16.64 -1.39
N SER A 102 -8.18 -17.81 -2.07
CA SER A 102 -7.29 -18.01 -3.21
C SER A 102 -7.61 -17.09 -4.38
N LYS A 103 -8.89 -16.80 -4.64
CA LYS A 103 -9.32 -15.86 -5.67
C LYS A 103 -8.91 -14.43 -5.32
N SER A 104 -9.11 -14.02 -4.06
CA SER A 104 -8.71 -12.71 -3.57
C SER A 104 -7.19 -12.51 -3.67
N ARG A 105 -6.40 -13.48 -3.20
CA ARG A 105 -4.94 -13.44 -3.33
C ARG A 105 -4.51 -13.37 -4.79
N ARG A 106 -5.06 -14.20 -5.68
CA ARG A 106 -4.76 -14.13 -7.11
C ARG A 106 -5.18 -12.81 -7.75
N SER A 107 -6.30 -12.22 -7.34
CA SER A 107 -6.70 -10.90 -7.84
C SER A 107 -5.72 -9.81 -7.43
N ILE A 108 -5.08 -9.94 -6.26
CA ILE A 108 -4.00 -9.04 -5.83
C ILE A 108 -2.74 -9.31 -6.66
N THR A 109 -2.36 -10.59 -6.82
CA THR A 109 -1.19 -10.97 -7.64
C THR A 109 -1.41 -10.69 -9.14
N SER A 110 -2.63 -10.84 -9.67
CA SER A 110 -2.95 -10.52 -11.07
C SER A 110 -3.13 -9.02 -11.35
N LEU A 111 -3.40 -8.22 -10.34
CA LEU A 111 -3.26 -6.76 -10.41
C LEU A 111 -1.78 -6.36 -10.51
N MET A 112 -0.90 -7.25 -10.06
CA MET A 112 0.54 -7.18 -10.13
C MET A 112 1.09 -8.21 -11.14
N ASP A 113 0.36 -8.49 -12.21
CA ASP A 113 0.89 -9.22 -13.38
C ASP A 113 1.90 -8.32 -14.12
N ILE A 114 2.84 -7.80 -13.30
CA ILE A 114 3.95 -6.95 -13.72
C ILE A 114 5.23 -7.77 -13.95
N ARG A 115 5.26 -9.05 -13.52
CA ARG A 115 6.42 -9.91 -13.74
C ARG A 115 6.57 -10.19 -15.24
N PRO A 116 7.71 -9.86 -15.84
CA PRO A 116 8.00 -10.23 -17.21
C PRO A 116 8.27 -11.73 -17.32
N ASP A 117 7.74 -12.36 -18.38
CA ASP A 117 7.87 -13.80 -18.60
C ASP A 117 9.25 -14.15 -19.22
N TYR A 118 9.88 -13.22 -19.94
CA TYR A 118 11.16 -13.42 -20.64
C TYR A 118 11.87 -12.08 -20.88
N ALA A 119 13.17 -12.17 -21.18
CA ALA A 119 13.99 -11.08 -21.71
C ALA A 119 14.53 -11.46 -23.10
N ASN A 120 14.52 -10.52 -24.06
CA ASN A 120 15.20 -10.73 -25.34
C ASN A 120 16.61 -10.17 -25.25
N ILE A 121 17.63 -11.00 -25.33
CA ILE A 121 19.04 -10.61 -25.40
C ILE A 121 19.58 -10.82 -26.82
N GLU A 122 20.53 -9.97 -27.23
CA GLU A 122 21.27 -10.18 -28.50
C GLU A 122 22.54 -10.96 -28.22
N LYS A 123 22.64 -12.17 -28.82
CA LYS A 123 23.83 -13.01 -28.74
C LYS A 123 24.20 -13.48 -30.15
N ASP A 124 25.43 -13.20 -30.55
CA ASP A 124 25.94 -13.55 -31.89
C ASP A 124 25.08 -13.02 -33.05
N GLY A 125 24.51 -11.82 -32.92
CA GLY A 125 23.64 -11.18 -33.91
C GLY A 125 22.23 -11.82 -34.02
N LYS A 126 21.83 -12.66 -33.07
CA LYS A 126 20.49 -13.26 -32.98
C LYS A 126 19.82 -12.89 -31.68
N LEU A 127 18.53 -12.59 -31.77
CA LEU A 127 17.68 -12.39 -30.59
C LEU A 127 17.32 -13.75 -30.00
N ILE A 128 17.65 -13.94 -28.73
CA ILE A 128 17.35 -15.15 -27.96
C ILE A 128 16.49 -14.74 -26.78
N GLN A 129 15.40 -15.48 -26.54
CA GLN A 129 14.59 -15.34 -25.33
C GLN A 129 15.23 -16.15 -24.21
N VAL A 130 15.45 -15.49 -23.06
CA VAL A 130 16.00 -16.09 -21.84
C VAL A 130 15.09 -15.75 -20.65
N ASP A 131 15.21 -16.49 -19.56
CA ASP A 131 14.58 -16.11 -18.31
C ASP A 131 15.20 -14.79 -17.80
N PRO A 132 14.42 -13.82 -17.32
CA PRO A 132 14.96 -12.60 -16.74
C PRO A 132 15.98 -12.83 -15.60
N GLU A 133 15.89 -13.96 -14.89
CA GLU A 133 16.83 -14.35 -13.85
C GLU A 133 18.24 -14.71 -14.39
N ASP A 134 18.35 -15.05 -15.67
CA ASP A 134 19.62 -15.39 -16.33
C ASP A 134 20.37 -14.16 -16.88
N VAL A 135 19.73 -12.98 -16.89
CA VAL A 135 20.31 -11.73 -17.43
C VAL A 135 21.18 -11.05 -16.36
N LYS A 136 22.39 -10.64 -16.75
CA LYS A 136 23.37 -10.01 -15.87
C LYS A 136 23.39 -8.49 -16.01
N ILE A 137 23.94 -7.81 -15.02
CA ILE A 137 24.20 -6.37 -15.08
C ILE A 137 25.15 -6.07 -16.25
N GLY A 138 24.78 -5.10 -17.09
CA GLY A 138 25.54 -4.69 -18.27
C GLY A 138 25.13 -5.39 -19.56
N ASP A 139 24.30 -6.45 -19.49
CA ASP A 139 23.76 -7.09 -20.68
C ASP A 139 22.83 -6.13 -21.44
N THR A 140 22.73 -6.36 -22.74
CA THR A 140 21.85 -5.56 -23.60
C THR A 140 20.57 -6.35 -23.91
N ILE A 141 19.43 -5.79 -23.50
CA ILE A 141 18.11 -6.34 -23.77
C ILE A 141 17.37 -5.51 -24.81
N ILE A 142 16.52 -6.16 -25.61
CA ILE A 142 15.70 -5.52 -26.64
C ILE A 142 14.24 -5.70 -26.26
N VAL A 143 13.51 -4.57 -26.15
CA VAL A 143 12.10 -4.54 -25.79
C VAL A 143 11.29 -4.00 -26.95
N LYS A 144 10.42 -4.84 -27.52
CA LYS A 144 9.57 -4.49 -28.66
C LYS A 144 8.25 -3.85 -28.20
N PRO A 145 7.54 -3.16 -29.09
CA PRO A 145 6.18 -2.68 -28.79
C PRO A 145 5.27 -3.82 -28.32
N GLY A 146 4.52 -3.59 -27.25
CA GLY A 146 3.66 -4.58 -26.58
C GLY A 146 4.38 -5.47 -25.56
N GLU A 147 5.71 -5.47 -25.50
CA GLU A 147 6.46 -6.24 -24.50
C GLU A 147 6.68 -5.46 -23.21
N ARG A 148 6.85 -6.19 -22.12
CA ARG A 148 7.24 -5.60 -20.82
C ARG A 148 8.74 -5.40 -20.76
N VAL A 149 9.17 -4.33 -20.11
CA VAL A 149 10.58 -4.12 -19.76
C VAL A 149 10.96 -5.17 -18.70
N PRO A 150 11.90 -6.09 -19.00
CA PRO A 150 12.16 -7.21 -18.09
C PRO A 150 13.02 -6.86 -16.89
N LEU A 151 13.96 -5.93 -17.02
CA LEU A 151 14.88 -5.49 -15.97
C LEU A 151 15.04 -3.97 -15.98
N ASP A 152 15.42 -3.42 -14.84
CA ASP A 152 15.80 -2.02 -14.73
C ASP A 152 17.06 -1.74 -15.54
N GLY A 153 17.11 -0.61 -16.24
CA GLY A 153 18.25 -0.29 -17.08
C GLY A 153 18.22 1.10 -17.68
N LYS A 154 19.23 1.38 -18.51
CA LYS A 154 19.36 2.65 -19.23
C LYS A 154 19.17 2.42 -20.73
N ILE A 155 18.36 3.25 -21.38
CA ILE A 155 18.14 3.19 -22.82
C ILE A 155 19.44 3.63 -23.53
N ILE A 156 20.02 2.74 -24.34
CA ILE A 156 21.19 3.05 -25.17
C ILE A 156 20.79 3.42 -26.60
N LYS A 157 19.61 2.96 -27.06
CA LYS A 157 19.12 3.26 -28.40
C LYS A 157 17.60 3.13 -28.47
N GLY A 158 16.96 4.04 -29.21
CA GLY A 158 15.52 4.06 -29.46
C GLY A 158 14.80 5.16 -28.68
N SER A 159 13.56 5.40 -29.07
CA SER A 159 12.60 6.24 -28.36
C SER A 159 11.23 5.58 -28.41
N SER A 160 10.45 5.71 -27.35
CA SER A 160 9.13 5.10 -27.24
C SER A 160 8.27 5.81 -26.18
N THR A 161 7.04 5.34 -26.05
CA THR A 161 6.17 5.62 -24.91
C THR A 161 6.03 4.36 -24.06
N LEU A 162 6.14 4.51 -22.74
CA LEU A 162 5.98 3.42 -21.76
C LEU A 162 4.67 3.59 -21.00
N ASP A 163 3.87 2.54 -20.95
CA ASP A 163 2.73 2.46 -20.04
C ASP A 163 3.23 2.01 -18.66
N THR A 164 3.13 2.91 -17.71
CA THR A 164 3.54 2.70 -16.32
C THR A 164 2.35 2.39 -15.40
N SER A 165 1.12 2.34 -15.94
CA SER A 165 -0.12 2.27 -15.16
C SER A 165 -0.20 1.11 -14.17
N ALA A 166 0.41 -0.04 -14.53
CA ALA A 166 0.47 -1.21 -13.65
C ALA A 166 1.32 -0.99 -12.39
N LEU A 167 2.28 -0.05 -12.43
CA LEU A 167 3.19 0.26 -11.32
C LEU A 167 2.73 1.51 -10.56
N THR A 168 2.38 2.56 -11.29
CA THR A 168 2.11 3.89 -10.73
C THR A 168 0.62 4.17 -10.52
N GLY A 169 -0.26 3.43 -11.21
CA GLY A 169 -1.68 3.74 -11.30
C GLY A 169 -2.02 4.90 -12.22
N GLU A 170 -1.03 5.51 -12.90
CA GLU A 170 -1.23 6.62 -13.84
C GLU A 170 -1.61 6.10 -15.23
N SER A 171 -2.62 6.71 -15.84
CA SER A 171 -3.07 6.32 -17.18
C SER A 171 -2.30 7.01 -18.32
N MET A 172 -1.49 8.03 -18.02
CA MET A 172 -0.70 8.76 -19.03
C MET A 172 0.60 8.02 -19.31
N PRO A 173 0.86 7.63 -20.58
CA PRO A 173 2.12 7.02 -20.95
C PRO A 173 3.29 8.00 -20.81
N ARG A 174 4.45 7.50 -20.39
CA ARG A 174 5.70 8.27 -20.25
C ARG A 174 6.53 8.19 -21.52
N GLU A 175 6.90 9.30 -22.10
CA GLU A 175 7.85 9.35 -23.20
C GLU A 175 9.27 9.06 -22.70
N VAL A 176 10.02 8.24 -23.45
CA VAL A 176 11.39 7.85 -23.13
C VAL A 176 12.28 7.84 -24.38
N GLU A 177 13.55 8.23 -24.20
CA GLU A 177 14.56 8.30 -25.26
C GLU A 177 15.93 7.81 -24.78
N ALA A 178 16.87 7.71 -25.70
CA ALA A 178 18.23 7.28 -25.39
C ALA A 178 18.88 8.16 -24.30
N GLY A 179 19.48 7.52 -23.31
CA GLY A 179 20.08 8.17 -22.14
C GLY A 179 19.20 8.16 -20.88
N MET A 180 17.88 7.94 -21.01
CA MET A 180 16.96 7.87 -19.88
C MET A 180 16.98 6.51 -19.20
N GLU A 181 16.69 6.49 -17.90
CA GLU A 181 16.49 5.27 -17.12
C GLU A 181 15.07 4.74 -17.29
N VAL A 182 14.96 3.42 -17.34
CA VAL A 182 13.69 2.69 -17.39
C VAL A 182 13.66 1.63 -16.31
N ILE A 183 12.47 1.38 -15.80
CA ILE A 183 12.22 0.39 -14.75
C ILE A 183 11.50 -0.83 -15.32
N SER A 184 11.77 -1.98 -14.71
CA SER A 184 11.09 -3.23 -15.04
C SER A 184 9.59 -3.15 -14.80
N GLY A 185 8.80 -3.92 -15.57
CA GLY A 185 7.35 -4.02 -15.44
C GLY A 185 6.54 -3.03 -16.29
N CYS A 186 7.13 -1.94 -16.80
CA CYS A 186 6.48 -1.05 -17.76
C CYS A 186 6.22 -1.75 -19.09
N ILE A 187 5.14 -1.40 -19.78
CA ILE A 187 4.84 -1.94 -21.12
C ILE A 187 5.30 -0.94 -22.17
N ASN A 188 6.16 -1.40 -23.07
CA ASN A 188 6.61 -0.62 -24.22
C ASN A 188 5.50 -0.51 -25.27
N GLN A 189 5.14 0.70 -25.74
CA GLN A 189 3.98 0.90 -26.61
C GLN A 189 4.33 1.09 -28.09
N THR A 190 5.34 1.89 -28.42
CA THR A 190 5.50 2.40 -29.82
C THR A 190 6.80 1.98 -30.51
N GLY A 191 7.95 2.28 -29.92
CA GLY A 191 9.26 2.06 -30.54
C GLY A 191 9.98 0.83 -30.01
N ILE A 192 11.03 0.39 -30.69
CA ILE A 192 11.95 -0.64 -30.18
C ILE A 192 12.97 0.04 -29.28
N LEU A 193 13.09 -0.43 -28.04
CA LEU A 193 14.07 0.04 -27.09
C LEU A 193 15.22 -0.97 -26.96
N THR A 194 16.44 -0.47 -26.98
CA THR A 194 17.63 -1.21 -26.61
C THR A 194 18.11 -0.67 -25.27
N ILE A 195 18.13 -1.53 -24.25
CA ILE A 195 18.35 -1.15 -22.86
C ILE A 195 19.56 -1.91 -22.33
N GLN A 196 20.48 -1.23 -21.69
CA GLN A 196 21.55 -1.84 -20.92
C GLN A 196 21.08 -2.02 -19.48
N THR A 197 21.14 -3.24 -18.99
CA THR A 197 20.67 -3.60 -17.64
C THR A 197 21.58 -2.99 -16.56
N THR A 198 20.98 -2.45 -15.51
CA THR A 198 21.67 -1.83 -14.36
C THR A 198 21.54 -2.64 -13.09
N LYS A 199 20.57 -3.58 -13.04
CA LYS A 199 20.31 -4.44 -11.88
C LYS A 199 20.06 -5.88 -12.32
N GLU A 200 20.31 -6.84 -11.43
CA GLU A 200 19.86 -8.23 -11.60
C GLU A 200 18.35 -8.33 -11.33
N PHE A 201 17.71 -9.41 -11.81
CA PHE A 201 16.25 -9.57 -11.69
C PHE A 201 15.77 -9.50 -10.25
N GLY A 202 16.47 -10.17 -9.31
CA GLY A 202 16.11 -10.15 -7.87
C GLY A 202 16.19 -8.76 -7.21
N GLU A 203 16.97 -7.86 -7.77
CA GLU A 203 17.12 -6.47 -7.31
C GLU A 203 16.29 -5.48 -8.13
N SER A 204 15.59 -5.95 -9.15
CA SER A 204 14.75 -5.12 -10.02
C SER A 204 13.57 -4.52 -9.26
N THR A 205 13.07 -3.39 -9.76
CA THR A 205 11.91 -2.71 -9.17
C THR A 205 10.70 -3.64 -9.08
N VAL A 206 10.44 -4.44 -10.10
CA VAL A 206 9.34 -5.44 -10.09
C VAL A 206 9.54 -6.49 -9.01
N ALA A 207 10.74 -7.08 -8.89
CA ALA A 207 11.01 -8.11 -7.89
C ALA A 207 10.80 -7.58 -6.47
N LYS A 208 11.27 -6.36 -6.18
CA LYS A 208 11.06 -5.69 -4.88
C LYS A 208 9.58 -5.42 -4.59
N ILE A 209 8.83 -4.93 -5.58
CA ILE A 209 7.39 -4.70 -5.43
C ILE A 209 6.66 -6.01 -5.12
N LEU A 210 6.97 -7.08 -5.84
CA LEU A 210 6.36 -8.40 -5.61
C LEU A 210 6.69 -8.94 -4.21
N ASP A 211 7.93 -8.85 -3.78
CA ASP A 211 8.39 -9.25 -2.45
C ASP A 211 7.66 -8.48 -1.34
N LEU A 212 7.55 -7.16 -1.49
CA LEU A 212 6.83 -6.31 -0.53
C LEU A 212 5.36 -6.69 -0.39
N VAL A 213 4.70 -7.05 -1.50
CA VAL A 213 3.27 -7.44 -1.46
C VAL A 213 3.09 -8.86 -0.92
N GLU A 214 3.96 -9.80 -1.28
CA GLU A 214 3.92 -11.16 -0.74
C GLU A 214 4.17 -11.17 0.77
N ASN A 215 5.14 -10.41 1.25
CA ASN A 215 5.53 -10.36 2.66
C ASN A 215 4.71 -9.36 3.49
N ALA A 216 3.87 -8.53 2.87
CA ALA A 216 2.98 -7.61 3.58
C ALA A 216 2.02 -8.31 4.57
N SER A 217 1.77 -9.61 4.38
CA SER A 217 0.94 -10.42 5.29
C SER A 217 1.63 -10.86 6.57
N ASP A 218 2.96 -10.78 6.66
CA ASP A 218 3.70 -11.26 7.82
C ASP A 218 3.66 -10.28 8.99
N LYS A 219 3.52 -8.98 8.70
CA LYS A 219 3.40 -7.94 9.72
C LYS A 219 1.93 -7.70 10.09
N LYS A 220 1.42 -8.48 11.04
CA LYS A 220 0.02 -8.45 11.49
C LYS A 220 -0.32 -7.19 12.29
N GLY A 221 -1.45 -6.57 11.96
CA GLY A 221 -2.02 -5.45 12.71
C GLY A 221 -2.52 -5.84 14.11
N ARG A 222 -2.84 -4.84 14.93
CA ARG A 222 -3.39 -5.04 16.28
C ARG A 222 -4.70 -5.81 16.24
N MET A 223 -5.55 -5.53 15.25
CA MET A 223 -6.84 -6.18 15.08
C MET A 223 -6.69 -7.67 14.72
N GLU A 224 -5.76 -8.04 13.84
CA GLU A 224 -5.47 -9.44 13.51
C GLU A 224 -4.87 -10.18 14.71
N ASN A 225 -3.98 -9.54 15.46
CA ASN A 225 -3.41 -10.08 16.68
C ASN A 225 -4.46 -10.25 17.78
N PHE A 226 -5.42 -9.31 17.88
CA PHE A 226 -6.56 -9.44 18.81
C PHE A 226 -7.39 -10.67 18.48
N ILE A 227 -7.74 -10.93 17.22
CA ILE A 227 -8.52 -12.10 16.83
C ILE A 227 -7.77 -13.41 17.14
N THR A 228 -6.48 -13.47 16.85
CA THR A 228 -5.66 -14.64 17.18
C THR A 228 -5.62 -14.89 18.69
N ARG A 229 -5.50 -13.83 19.50
CA ARG A 229 -5.53 -13.92 20.97
C ARG A 229 -6.92 -14.28 21.48
N PHE A 230 -7.96 -13.66 20.93
CA PHE A 230 -9.35 -13.94 21.25
C PHE A 230 -9.68 -15.42 21.04
N ALA A 231 -9.37 -15.98 19.88
CA ALA A 231 -9.61 -17.39 19.57
C ALA A 231 -8.94 -18.33 20.59
N ARG A 232 -7.73 -18.01 21.04
CA ARG A 232 -6.99 -18.82 22.03
C ARG A 232 -7.69 -18.93 23.38
N TYR A 233 -8.34 -17.86 23.85
CA TYR A 233 -9.07 -17.86 25.13
C TYR A 233 -10.54 -18.27 24.97
N TYR A 234 -11.15 -17.88 23.88
CA TYR A 234 -12.55 -18.15 23.60
C TYR A 234 -12.87 -19.64 23.51
N THR A 235 -12.06 -20.42 22.77
CA THR A 235 -12.35 -21.83 22.52
C THR A 235 -12.35 -22.67 23.80
N PRO A 236 -11.37 -22.57 24.72
CA PRO A 236 -11.46 -23.26 26.01
C PRO A 236 -12.71 -22.90 26.83
N VAL A 237 -13.06 -21.59 26.89
CA VAL A 237 -14.26 -21.15 27.62
C VAL A 237 -15.52 -21.78 27.06
N VAL A 238 -15.63 -21.84 25.73
CA VAL A 238 -16.76 -22.49 25.05
C VAL A 238 -16.84 -24.00 25.37
N VAL A 239 -15.70 -24.70 25.32
CA VAL A 239 -15.67 -26.14 25.62
C VAL A 239 -16.11 -26.43 27.07
N PHE A 240 -15.61 -25.65 28.03
CA PHE A 240 -16.05 -25.79 29.42
C PHE A 240 -17.52 -25.42 29.63
N ALA A 241 -18.02 -24.39 28.92
CA ALA A 241 -19.43 -24.02 28.95
C ALA A 241 -20.31 -25.11 28.35
N ALA A 242 -19.90 -25.76 27.25
CA ALA A 242 -20.59 -26.88 26.66
C ALA A 242 -20.62 -28.11 27.60
N LEU A 243 -19.49 -28.40 28.27
CA LEU A 243 -19.43 -29.47 29.28
C LEU A 243 -20.36 -29.18 30.45
N ALA A 244 -20.38 -27.94 30.95
CA ALA A 244 -21.31 -27.53 32.00
C ALA A 244 -22.77 -27.65 31.53
N LEU A 245 -23.09 -27.29 30.29
CA LEU A 245 -24.41 -27.42 29.69
C LEU A 245 -24.83 -28.90 29.54
N ALA A 246 -23.89 -29.81 29.26
CA ALA A 246 -24.16 -31.25 29.16
C ALA A 246 -24.46 -31.88 30.51
N VAL A 247 -23.83 -31.39 31.59
CA VAL A 247 -23.85 -32.08 32.92
C VAL A 247 -24.77 -31.40 33.94
N LEU A 248 -24.71 -30.06 34.10
CA LEU A 248 -25.41 -29.38 35.19
C LEU A 248 -26.95 -29.39 35.05
N PRO A 249 -27.52 -29.03 33.88
CA PRO A 249 -28.97 -28.97 33.76
C PRO A 249 -29.69 -30.31 33.95
N PRO A 250 -29.23 -31.46 33.39
CA PRO A 250 -29.89 -32.75 33.66
C PRO A 250 -29.88 -33.12 35.13
N LEU A 251 -28.83 -32.78 35.87
CA LEU A 251 -28.77 -33.04 37.33
C LEU A 251 -29.77 -32.20 38.13
N VAL A 252 -30.09 -30.97 37.65
CA VAL A 252 -31.02 -30.06 38.32
C VAL A 252 -32.46 -30.33 37.88
N THR A 253 -32.69 -30.57 36.57
CA THR A 253 -34.04 -30.69 35.99
C THR A 253 -34.59 -32.13 35.97
N GLY A 254 -33.70 -33.15 36.16
CA GLY A 254 -34.07 -34.54 36.02
C GLY A 254 -34.36 -35.03 34.60
N GLN A 255 -34.08 -34.19 33.59
CA GLN A 255 -34.25 -34.56 32.19
C GLN A 255 -33.15 -35.49 31.71
N ALA A 256 -33.39 -36.24 30.61
CA ALA A 256 -32.43 -37.18 30.05
C ALA A 256 -31.12 -36.47 29.62
N PHE A 257 -29.97 -37.07 29.94
CA PHE A 257 -28.65 -36.59 29.57
C PHE A 257 -28.48 -36.44 28.05
N SER A 258 -29.11 -37.31 27.25
CA SER A 258 -29.04 -37.25 25.78
C SER A 258 -29.51 -35.92 25.20
N ILE A 259 -30.57 -35.34 25.78
CA ILE A 259 -31.11 -34.03 25.34
C ILE A 259 -30.08 -32.93 25.59
N TRP A 260 -29.43 -32.92 26.74
CA TRP A 260 -28.49 -31.88 27.10
C TRP A 260 -27.11 -32.05 26.44
N ILE A 261 -26.71 -33.31 26.22
CA ILE A 261 -25.52 -33.60 25.41
C ILE A 261 -25.74 -33.12 23.96
N TYR A 262 -26.89 -33.38 23.34
CA TYR A 262 -27.22 -32.88 22.01
C TYR A 262 -27.17 -31.34 21.95
N ARG A 263 -27.74 -30.64 22.95
CA ARG A 263 -27.66 -29.18 23.05
C ARG A 263 -26.22 -28.69 23.22
N ALA A 264 -25.41 -29.37 24.00
CA ALA A 264 -24.01 -29.05 24.18
C ALA A 264 -23.20 -29.25 22.90
N LEU A 265 -23.46 -30.32 22.13
CA LEU A 265 -22.83 -30.52 20.81
C LEU A 265 -23.26 -29.45 19.80
N THR A 266 -24.54 -29.10 19.77
CA THR A 266 -25.05 -27.99 18.96
C THR A 266 -24.38 -26.67 19.35
N PHE A 267 -24.21 -26.38 20.65
CA PHE A 267 -23.53 -25.22 21.18
C PHE A 267 -22.06 -25.17 20.74
N LEU A 268 -21.33 -26.29 20.70
CA LEU A 268 -19.97 -26.38 20.20
C LEU A 268 -19.87 -26.01 18.72
N VAL A 269 -20.78 -26.51 17.87
CA VAL A 269 -20.81 -26.21 16.44
C VAL A 269 -21.00 -24.70 16.19
N ILE A 270 -21.96 -24.06 16.89
CA ILE A 270 -22.24 -22.62 16.74
C ILE A 270 -21.04 -21.79 17.14
N SER A 271 -20.24 -22.28 18.07
CA SER A 271 -19.18 -21.48 18.72
C SER A 271 -17.91 -21.30 17.89
N CYS A 272 -17.76 -21.92 16.69
CA CYS A 272 -16.57 -21.70 15.86
C CYS A 272 -16.44 -20.22 15.44
N PRO A 273 -15.34 -19.51 15.73
CA PRO A 273 -15.15 -18.10 15.29
C PRO A 273 -14.70 -17.98 13.83
N CYS A 274 -15.01 -18.96 12.96
CA CYS A 274 -14.47 -19.11 11.61
C CYS A 274 -14.64 -17.83 10.76
N ALA A 275 -15.82 -17.20 10.82
CA ALA A 275 -16.11 -15.97 10.09
C ALA A 275 -15.13 -14.82 10.42
N LEU A 276 -14.72 -14.67 11.67
CA LEU A 276 -13.82 -13.62 12.12
C LEU A 276 -12.37 -13.90 11.72
N VAL A 277 -11.92 -15.13 11.96
CA VAL A 277 -10.54 -15.55 11.68
C VAL A 277 -10.16 -15.36 10.21
N ILE A 278 -11.15 -15.40 9.32
CA ILE A 278 -10.93 -15.32 7.88
C ILE A 278 -11.23 -13.95 7.32
N SER A 279 -12.38 -13.36 7.69
CA SER A 279 -12.84 -12.13 7.05
C SER A 279 -11.96 -10.93 7.39
N ILE A 280 -11.32 -10.91 8.57
CA ILE A 280 -10.48 -9.79 8.98
C ILE A 280 -9.17 -9.75 8.20
N PRO A 281 -8.33 -10.81 8.16
CA PRO A 281 -7.16 -10.82 7.28
C PRO A 281 -7.52 -10.54 5.82
N LEU A 282 -8.63 -11.11 5.33
CA LEU A 282 -9.09 -10.89 3.97
C LEU A 282 -9.45 -9.43 3.69
N SER A 283 -10.00 -8.71 4.67
CA SER A 283 -10.29 -7.27 4.56
C SER A 283 -8.99 -6.46 4.44
N PHE A 284 -7.97 -6.78 5.25
CA PHE A 284 -6.66 -6.13 5.17
C PHE A 284 -5.96 -6.43 3.84
N PHE A 285 -5.97 -7.68 3.40
CA PHE A 285 -5.47 -8.03 2.06
C PHE A 285 -6.19 -7.26 0.96
N GLY A 286 -7.52 -7.14 1.08
CA GLY A 286 -8.31 -6.33 0.15
C GLY A 286 -7.92 -4.86 0.16
N GLY A 287 -7.64 -4.30 1.33
CA GLY A 287 -7.16 -2.92 1.51
C GLY A 287 -5.78 -2.69 0.90
N ILE A 288 -4.81 -3.58 1.17
CA ILE A 288 -3.45 -3.53 0.61
C ILE A 288 -3.51 -3.66 -0.92
N GLY A 289 -4.30 -4.61 -1.44
CA GLY A 289 -4.49 -4.75 -2.89
C GLY A 289 -5.22 -3.55 -3.52
N GLY A 290 -6.10 -2.88 -2.78
CA GLY A 290 -6.73 -1.62 -3.19
C GLY A 290 -5.73 -0.47 -3.26
N ALA A 291 -4.81 -0.38 -2.28
CA ALA A 291 -3.73 0.60 -2.23
C ALA A 291 -2.77 0.44 -3.43
N SER A 292 -2.38 -0.79 -3.71
CA SER A 292 -1.49 -1.11 -4.85
C SER A 292 -2.07 -0.65 -6.20
N LYS A 293 -3.40 -0.73 -6.39
CA LYS A 293 -4.07 -0.24 -7.61
C LYS A 293 -3.90 1.25 -7.88
N ILE A 294 -3.71 2.04 -6.85
CA ILE A 294 -3.48 3.48 -6.96
C ILE A 294 -1.99 3.84 -6.89
N GLY A 295 -1.10 2.84 -7.03
CA GLY A 295 0.34 3.05 -6.96
C GLY A 295 0.87 3.32 -5.55
N VAL A 296 0.21 2.78 -4.51
CA VAL A 296 0.65 2.88 -3.11
C VAL A 296 0.93 1.49 -2.57
N LEU A 297 2.17 1.24 -2.19
CA LEU A 297 2.59 -0.02 -1.58
C LEU A 297 2.59 0.09 -0.06
N VAL A 298 1.96 -0.86 0.61
CA VAL A 298 1.89 -0.92 2.07
C VAL A 298 2.56 -2.21 2.53
N LYS A 299 3.62 -2.10 3.34
CA LYS A 299 4.46 -3.22 3.76
C LYS A 299 3.85 -4.13 4.85
N GLY A 300 2.63 -3.86 5.29
CA GLY A 300 1.98 -4.68 6.28
C GLY A 300 0.60 -4.21 6.70
N SER A 301 -0.21 -5.15 7.20
CA SER A 301 -1.55 -4.83 7.72
C SER A 301 -1.52 -3.93 8.95
N ASN A 302 -0.45 -4.01 9.77
CA ASN A 302 -0.22 -3.09 10.89
C ASN A 302 -0.07 -1.64 10.44
N TYR A 303 0.59 -1.38 9.30
CA TYR A 303 0.75 -0.03 8.76
C TYR A 303 -0.54 0.49 8.14
N LEU A 304 -1.31 -0.38 7.47
CA LEU A 304 -2.65 -0.01 6.99
C LEU A 304 -3.58 0.33 8.16
N GLU A 305 -3.50 -0.41 9.26
CA GLU A 305 -4.23 -0.11 10.48
C GLU A 305 -3.79 1.24 11.08
N ALA A 306 -2.48 1.49 11.19
CA ALA A 306 -1.94 2.74 11.71
C ALA A 306 -2.36 3.95 10.87
N LEU A 307 -2.36 3.85 9.53
CA LEU A 307 -2.87 4.90 8.64
C LEU A 307 -4.35 5.24 8.89
N ALA A 308 -5.17 4.26 9.26
CA ALA A 308 -6.58 4.50 9.56
C ALA A 308 -6.77 5.36 10.82
N TYR A 309 -5.85 5.25 11.78
CA TYR A 309 -5.85 5.99 13.05
C TYR A 309 -4.92 7.21 13.05
N THR A 310 -4.32 7.55 11.91
CA THR A 310 -3.47 8.74 11.80
C THR A 310 -4.28 10.01 12.09
N GLU A 311 -3.79 10.81 13.04
CA GLU A 311 -4.33 12.09 13.42
C GLU A 311 -3.39 13.27 13.14
N THR A 312 -2.08 13.00 13.03
CA THR A 312 -1.05 13.99 12.71
C THR A 312 -0.27 13.52 11.49
N VAL A 313 -0.11 14.40 10.51
CA VAL A 313 0.73 14.16 9.33
C VAL A 313 1.84 15.20 9.31
N VAL A 314 3.06 14.73 9.32
CA VAL A 314 4.28 15.53 9.28
C VAL A 314 4.93 15.36 7.91
N PHE A 315 5.22 16.46 7.24
CA PHE A 315 5.83 16.47 5.91
C PHE A 315 7.23 17.04 5.97
N ASP A 316 8.16 16.41 5.27
CA ASP A 316 9.33 17.16 4.80
C ASP A 316 8.90 18.17 3.74
N LYS A 317 9.67 19.24 3.54
CA LYS A 317 9.36 20.24 2.49
C LYS A 317 9.87 19.77 1.13
N THR A 318 11.19 19.58 1.02
CA THR A 318 11.92 19.44 -0.25
C THR A 318 11.72 18.04 -0.84
N GLY A 319 11.33 17.98 -2.13
CA GLY A 319 11.02 16.69 -2.77
C GLY A 319 9.71 16.03 -2.31
N THR A 320 9.05 16.55 -1.28
CA THR A 320 7.80 16.01 -0.71
C THR A 320 6.61 16.91 -1.04
N LEU A 321 6.55 18.12 -0.50
CA LEU A 321 5.53 19.13 -0.83
C LEU A 321 5.94 20.01 -2.00
N THR A 322 7.23 20.06 -2.29
CA THR A 322 7.82 20.76 -3.42
C THR A 322 8.50 19.76 -4.36
N LYS A 323 8.83 20.22 -5.57
CA LYS A 323 9.47 19.37 -6.60
C LYS A 323 10.94 19.06 -6.31
N GLY A 324 11.55 19.73 -5.32
CA GLY A 324 12.99 19.66 -5.07
C GLY A 324 13.84 20.27 -6.20
N SER A 325 13.21 21.06 -7.06
CA SER A 325 13.84 21.73 -8.18
C SER A 325 13.61 23.24 -8.09
N PHE A 326 14.70 23.99 -8.23
CA PHE A 326 14.63 25.43 -8.28
C PHE A 326 13.95 25.89 -9.58
N ALA A 327 13.06 26.89 -9.48
CA ALA A 327 12.41 27.52 -10.61
C ALA A 327 12.36 29.04 -10.40
N VAL A 328 12.36 29.77 -11.50
CA VAL A 328 12.10 31.21 -11.48
C VAL A 328 10.63 31.41 -11.12
N THR A 329 10.38 32.06 -9.98
CA THR A 329 9.03 32.30 -9.47
C THR A 329 8.55 33.73 -9.69
N GLU A 330 9.48 34.67 -9.77
CA GLU A 330 9.16 36.10 -9.97
C GLU A 330 10.32 36.78 -10.70
N ILE A 331 9.99 37.70 -11.59
CA ILE A 331 10.93 38.56 -12.29
C ILE A 331 10.51 40.03 -12.03
N GLN A 332 11.44 40.86 -11.60
CA GLN A 332 11.22 42.28 -11.31
C GLN A 332 12.21 43.07 -12.13
N ALA A 333 11.85 43.41 -13.35
CA ALA A 333 12.70 44.20 -14.25
C ALA A 333 12.66 45.71 -13.90
N ASN A 334 13.78 46.38 -14.12
CA ASN A 334 13.93 47.80 -13.91
C ASN A 334 14.47 48.48 -15.16
N GLY A 335 13.60 49.20 -15.89
CA GLY A 335 13.95 49.91 -17.12
C GLY A 335 14.05 49.07 -18.38
N MET A 336 13.65 47.81 -18.33
CA MET A 336 13.55 46.85 -19.44
C MET A 336 12.36 45.91 -19.21
N THR A 337 12.09 45.01 -20.13
CA THR A 337 11.06 43.98 -19.97
C THR A 337 11.57 42.79 -19.16
N ASP A 338 10.65 42.03 -18.56
CA ASP A 338 10.98 40.78 -17.82
C ASP A 338 11.69 39.75 -18.72
N GLU A 339 11.29 39.68 -20.01
CA GLU A 339 11.93 38.79 -20.98
C GLU A 339 13.38 39.19 -21.28
N GLU A 340 13.66 40.51 -21.42
CA GLU A 340 15.01 41.03 -21.64
C GLU A 340 15.91 40.81 -20.42
N LEU A 341 15.38 40.98 -19.19
CA LEU A 341 16.10 40.71 -17.96
C LEU A 341 16.46 39.23 -17.84
N LEU A 342 15.50 38.36 -18.16
CA LEU A 342 15.69 36.89 -18.12
C LEU A 342 16.72 36.45 -19.17
N GLU A 343 16.69 37.03 -20.37
CA GLU A 343 17.68 36.78 -21.42
C GLU A 343 19.09 37.15 -20.94
N LEU A 344 19.29 38.34 -20.41
CA LEU A 344 20.60 38.81 -19.91
C LEU A 344 21.13 37.86 -18.81
N ALA A 345 20.27 37.48 -17.86
CA ALA A 345 20.63 36.57 -16.79
C ALA A 345 20.98 35.18 -17.33
N ALA A 346 20.18 34.64 -18.27
CA ALA A 346 20.43 33.32 -18.85
C ALA A 346 21.76 33.26 -19.62
N TYR A 347 22.08 34.30 -20.38
CA TYR A 347 23.37 34.42 -21.09
C TYR A 347 24.55 34.57 -20.14
N ALA A 348 24.40 35.32 -19.03
CA ALA A 348 25.46 35.45 -18.02
C ALA A 348 25.75 34.15 -17.29
N GLU A 349 24.72 33.36 -17.03
CA GLU A 349 24.77 32.10 -16.26
C GLU A 349 25.00 30.83 -17.13
N ASP A 350 25.21 30.99 -18.46
CA ASP A 350 25.29 29.85 -19.39
C ASP A 350 26.44 28.86 -19.11
N TYR A 351 27.54 29.36 -18.60
CA TYR A 351 28.71 28.54 -18.27
C TYR A 351 28.71 27.97 -16.85
N SER A 352 27.69 28.28 -16.05
CA SER A 352 27.56 27.79 -14.68
C SER A 352 26.66 26.56 -14.59
N ASN A 353 27.13 25.50 -13.90
CA ASN A 353 26.34 24.31 -13.57
C ASN A 353 25.61 24.44 -12.22
N HIS A 354 25.58 25.63 -11.64
CA HIS A 354 24.88 25.83 -10.37
C HIS A 354 23.36 25.64 -10.55
N PRO A 355 22.63 25.00 -9.61
CA PRO A 355 21.18 24.79 -9.75
C PRO A 355 20.37 26.07 -10.02
N ILE A 356 20.80 27.21 -9.47
CA ILE A 356 20.20 28.51 -9.72
C ILE A 356 20.37 28.90 -11.19
N SER A 357 21.58 28.76 -11.74
CA SER A 357 21.89 29.05 -13.13
C SER A 357 21.08 28.21 -14.09
N LEU A 358 21.01 26.89 -13.84
CA LEU A 358 20.21 25.96 -14.62
C LEU A 358 18.71 26.30 -14.59
N SER A 359 18.20 26.84 -13.47
CA SER A 359 16.80 27.25 -13.36
C SER A 359 16.50 28.51 -14.21
N ILE A 360 17.44 29.46 -14.27
CA ILE A 360 17.33 30.66 -15.12
C ILE A 360 17.36 30.24 -16.59
N GLN A 361 18.31 29.38 -16.99
CA GLN A 361 18.43 28.87 -18.37
C GLN A 361 17.17 28.13 -18.80
N LYS A 362 16.62 27.28 -17.92
CA LYS A 362 15.37 26.56 -18.16
C LYS A 362 14.17 27.50 -18.33
N ALA A 363 14.09 28.55 -17.52
CA ALA A 363 13.02 29.54 -17.61
C ALA A 363 13.12 30.35 -18.91
N TYR A 364 14.32 30.68 -19.37
CA TYR A 364 14.54 31.34 -20.65
C TYR A 364 14.09 30.47 -21.83
N GLY A 365 14.33 29.14 -21.79
CA GLY A 365 13.76 28.14 -22.71
C GLY A 365 14.14 28.29 -24.19
N LYS A 366 14.99 29.24 -24.54
CA LYS A 366 15.50 29.46 -25.89
C LYS A 366 16.97 29.03 -25.97
N LYS A 367 17.44 28.71 -27.18
CA LYS A 367 18.85 28.36 -27.39
C LYS A 367 19.71 29.59 -27.20
N ILE A 368 20.71 29.51 -26.32
CA ILE A 368 21.69 30.56 -26.07
C ILE A 368 22.69 30.58 -27.22
N ASP A 369 22.94 31.77 -27.79
CA ASP A 369 23.96 32.00 -28.82
C ASP A 369 25.28 32.39 -28.17
N ASN A 370 26.14 31.43 -27.96
CA ASN A 370 27.43 31.61 -27.30
C ASN A 370 28.38 32.55 -28.06
N SER A 371 28.10 32.85 -29.34
CA SER A 371 28.90 33.83 -30.09
C SER A 371 28.75 35.27 -29.57
N ARG A 372 27.67 35.57 -28.84
CA ARG A 372 27.42 36.87 -28.21
C ARG A 372 28.16 37.04 -26.89
N ILE A 373 28.67 35.92 -26.30
CA ILE A 373 29.36 35.92 -25.00
C ILE A 373 30.86 35.93 -25.27
N THR A 374 31.57 36.94 -24.81
CA THR A 374 33.01 37.08 -25.10
C THR A 374 33.91 36.90 -23.88
N ASP A 375 33.44 37.10 -22.68
CA ASP A 375 34.18 36.91 -21.44
C ASP A 375 33.22 36.50 -20.33
N VAL A 376 33.59 35.48 -19.52
CA VAL A 376 32.80 35.02 -18.36
C VAL A 376 33.73 34.80 -17.20
N GLN A 377 33.44 35.41 -16.08
CA GLN A 377 34.18 35.26 -14.83
C GLN A 377 33.22 34.90 -13.68
N GLU A 378 33.39 33.74 -13.09
CA GLU A 378 32.70 33.39 -11.84
C GLU A 378 33.38 34.08 -10.65
N ILE A 379 32.59 34.80 -9.85
CA ILE A 379 33.04 35.50 -8.64
C ILE A 379 32.56 34.67 -7.43
N ALA A 380 33.46 33.89 -6.87
CA ALA A 380 33.13 32.92 -5.81
C ALA A 380 32.34 33.55 -4.66
N GLY A 381 31.18 32.97 -4.33
CA GLY A 381 30.27 33.44 -3.29
C GLY A 381 29.48 34.74 -3.60
N HIS A 382 29.58 35.27 -4.82
CA HIS A 382 28.90 36.52 -5.23
C HIS A 382 28.01 36.34 -6.45
N GLY A 383 28.47 35.64 -7.50
CA GLY A 383 27.75 35.45 -8.75
C GLY A 383 28.67 35.41 -9.96
N VAL A 384 28.17 35.82 -11.12
CA VAL A 384 28.87 35.76 -12.41
C VAL A 384 28.92 37.16 -13.05
N GLN A 385 30.05 37.47 -13.67
CA GLN A 385 30.22 38.55 -14.57
C GLN A 385 30.41 38.01 -15.98
N ALA A 386 29.67 38.52 -16.95
CA ALA A 386 29.81 38.16 -18.37
C ALA A 386 29.84 39.41 -19.25
N VAL A 387 30.50 39.31 -20.40
CA VAL A 387 30.43 40.34 -21.42
C VAL A 387 29.59 39.82 -22.59
N ILE A 388 28.43 40.44 -22.81
CA ILE A 388 27.43 40.04 -23.80
C ILE A 388 27.25 41.20 -24.78
N ASP A 389 27.48 40.95 -26.07
CA ASP A 389 27.45 41.95 -27.13
C ASP A 389 28.33 43.20 -26.83
N GLY A 390 29.45 43.00 -26.13
CA GLY A 390 30.40 44.05 -25.75
C GLY A 390 30.01 44.84 -24.50
N MET A 391 28.92 44.50 -23.81
CA MET A 391 28.42 45.13 -22.58
C MET A 391 28.55 44.20 -21.38
N THR A 392 28.90 44.75 -20.23
CA THR A 392 29.09 43.97 -19.00
C THR A 392 27.75 43.66 -18.34
N VAL A 393 27.50 42.38 -18.10
CA VAL A 393 26.35 41.89 -17.35
C VAL A 393 26.86 41.25 -16.06
N LEU A 394 26.25 41.60 -14.95
CA LEU A 394 26.47 40.98 -13.63
C LEU A 394 25.20 40.26 -13.19
N ALA A 395 25.31 39.02 -12.79
CA ALA A 395 24.22 38.26 -12.19
C ALA A 395 24.68 37.62 -10.87
N GLY A 396 24.01 37.91 -9.77
CA GLY A 396 24.44 37.36 -8.47
C GLY A 396 23.67 37.91 -7.27
N ASN A 397 24.22 37.70 -6.09
CA ASN A 397 23.57 38.13 -4.84
C ASN A 397 23.78 39.63 -4.57
N ALA A 398 23.15 40.14 -3.50
CA ALA A 398 23.28 41.55 -3.10
C ALA A 398 24.74 41.99 -2.85
N LYS A 399 25.59 41.09 -2.35
CA LYS A 399 27.01 41.37 -2.11
C LYS A 399 27.77 41.68 -3.41
N LEU A 400 27.35 41.12 -4.55
CA LEU A 400 27.92 41.44 -5.86
C LEU A 400 27.61 42.88 -6.24
N MET A 401 26.37 43.33 -6.05
CA MET A 401 25.96 44.71 -6.32
C MET A 401 26.71 45.71 -5.43
N GLU A 402 26.85 45.39 -4.14
CA GLU A 402 27.61 46.21 -3.17
C GLU A 402 29.09 46.32 -3.53
N ARG A 403 29.70 45.19 -3.89
CA ARG A 403 31.11 45.15 -4.32
C ARG A 403 31.39 45.99 -5.54
N GLU A 404 30.52 45.95 -6.53
CA GLU A 404 30.63 46.68 -7.79
C GLU A 404 30.04 48.11 -7.69
N HIS A 405 29.63 48.52 -6.47
CA HIS A 405 29.07 49.84 -6.16
C HIS A 405 27.84 50.21 -7.00
N ILE A 406 27.00 49.21 -7.34
CA ILE A 406 25.77 49.39 -8.10
C ILE A 406 24.60 49.62 -7.13
N PRO A 407 23.92 50.77 -7.20
CA PRO A 407 22.73 51.02 -6.43
C PRO A 407 21.62 50.05 -6.88
N TYR A 408 21.06 49.25 -5.97
CA TYR A 408 20.00 48.30 -6.28
C TYR A 408 18.81 48.49 -5.32
N THR A 409 17.66 47.99 -5.72
CA THR A 409 16.47 47.91 -4.86
C THR A 409 16.43 46.54 -4.24
N ALA A 410 16.50 46.48 -2.90
CA ALA A 410 16.38 45.20 -2.20
C ALA A 410 14.98 44.61 -2.42
N SER A 411 14.92 43.37 -2.87
CA SER A 411 13.66 42.63 -3.01
C SER A 411 13.23 42.04 -1.66
N ASN A 412 11.96 42.20 -1.34
CA ASN A 412 11.33 41.53 -0.20
C ASN A 412 10.73 40.15 -0.59
N ALA A 413 10.97 39.68 -1.81
CA ALA A 413 10.46 38.42 -2.29
C ALA A 413 11.08 37.24 -1.53
N ILE A 414 10.28 36.22 -1.31
CA ILE A 414 10.68 35.03 -0.56
C ILE A 414 11.33 34.03 -1.53
N GLY A 415 12.63 33.81 -1.35
CA GLY A 415 13.43 32.92 -2.20
C GLY A 415 14.88 33.37 -2.33
N THR A 416 15.62 32.71 -3.21
CA THR A 416 16.97 33.17 -3.61
C THR A 416 16.83 34.25 -4.65
N VAL A 417 17.31 35.46 -4.32
CA VAL A 417 17.25 36.62 -5.22
C VAL A 417 18.56 36.73 -5.98
N VAL A 418 18.48 36.67 -7.30
CA VAL A 418 19.58 36.98 -8.23
C VAL A 418 19.37 38.39 -8.76
N TYR A 419 20.21 39.32 -8.36
CA TYR A 419 20.23 40.68 -8.85
C TYR A 419 21.01 40.73 -10.15
N VAL A 420 20.48 41.46 -11.13
CA VAL A 420 21.09 41.58 -12.44
C VAL A 420 21.43 43.06 -12.67
N ALA A 421 22.64 43.31 -13.13
CA ALA A 421 23.05 44.63 -13.58
C ALA A 421 23.60 44.58 -15.01
N PHE A 422 23.32 45.62 -15.76
CA PHE A 422 23.68 45.74 -17.16
C PHE A 422 24.38 47.09 -17.38
N ASP A 423 25.59 47.05 -17.92
CA ASP A 423 26.45 48.22 -18.17
C ASP A 423 26.55 49.17 -16.96
N GLY A 424 26.82 48.61 -15.79
CA GLY A 424 27.00 49.37 -14.54
C GLY A 424 25.71 49.92 -13.92
N ARG A 425 24.53 49.53 -14.42
CA ARG A 425 23.21 49.94 -13.90
C ARG A 425 22.39 48.74 -13.45
N TYR A 426 21.65 48.90 -12.36
CA TYR A 426 20.72 47.89 -11.89
C TYR A 426 19.61 47.66 -12.90
N ALA A 427 19.50 46.44 -13.41
CA ALA A 427 18.54 46.02 -14.42
C ALA A 427 17.30 45.33 -13.83
N GLY A 428 17.41 44.80 -12.63
CA GLY A 428 16.32 44.12 -11.96
C GLY A 428 16.77 42.92 -11.10
N CYS A 429 15.82 42.14 -10.63
CA CYS A 429 16.12 40.91 -9.94
C CYS A 429 15.20 39.75 -10.37
N ILE A 430 15.72 38.57 -10.24
CA ILE A 430 15.02 37.28 -10.50
C ILE A 430 14.96 36.52 -9.20
N VAL A 431 13.76 36.09 -8.81
CA VAL A 431 13.52 35.30 -7.61
C VAL A 431 13.40 33.83 -7.98
N ILE A 432 14.16 33.02 -7.29
CA ILE A 432 14.22 31.57 -7.51
C ILE A 432 13.84 30.89 -6.23
N ALA A 433 12.86 29.99 -6.30
CA ALA A 433 12.40 29.19 -5.18
C ALA A 433 12.11 27.76 -5.61
N ASP A 434 11.99 26.87 -4.63
CA ASP A 434 11.55 25.49 -4.86
C ASP A 434 10.04 25.50 -5.16
N GLU A 435 9.66 24.90 -6.28
CA GLU A 435 8.28 24.91 -6.78
C GLU A 435 7.38 23.99 -5.97
N ILE A 436 6.28 24.50 -5.43
CA ILE A 436 5.26 23.70 -4.77
C ILE A 436 4.59 22.78 -5.79
N LYS A 437 4.40 21.49 -5.46
CA LYS A 437 3.68 20.55 -6.32
C LYS A 437 2.24 21.00 -6.52
N ALA A 438 1.74 20.86 -7.74
CA ALA A 438 0.43 21.39 -8.14
C ALA A 438 -0.74 20.78 -7.32
N ASP A 439 -0.62 19.51 -6.91
CA ASP A 439 -1.64 18.80 -6.14
C ASP A 439 -1.48 18.94 -4.62
N ALA A 440 -0.35 19.49 -4.11
CA ALA A 440 -0.07 19.59 -2.68
C ALA A 440 -1.13 20.40 -1.89
N PRO A 441 -1.61 21.59 -2.36
CA PRO A 441 -2.63 22.34 -1.64
C PRO A 441 -3.96 21.55 -1.53
N ALA A 442 -4.36 20.88 -2.62
CA ALA A 442 -5.56 20.05 -2.64
C ALA A 442 -5.41 18.82 -1.73
N ALA A 443 -4.22 18.21 -1.70
CA ALA A 443 -3.90 17.10 -0.81
C ALA A 443 -4.06 17.48 0.66
N ILE A 444 -3.47 18.62 1.10
CA ILE A 444 -3.59 19.11 2.48
C ILE A 444 -5.06 19.38 2.84
N LYS A 445 -5.80 20.06 1.95
CA LYS A 445 -7.23 20.31 2.15
C LYS A 445 -8.02 19.01 2.32
N THR A 446 -7.74 18.00 1.49
CA THR A 446 -8.41 16.69 1.54
C THR A 446 -8.07 15.93 2.81
N LEU A 447 -6.82 15.98 3.28
CA LEU A 447 -6.39 15.38 4.55
C LEU A 447 -7.14 15.99 5.74
N LYS A 448 -7.25 17.32 5.80
CA LYS A 448 -8.03 18.02 6.84
C LYS A 448 -9.51 17.64 6.78
N ALA A 449 -10.11 17.63 5.59
CA ALA A 449 -11.48 17.20 5.39
C ALA A 449 -11.70 15.72 5.78
N ALA A 450 -10.68 14.88 5.63
CA ALA A 450 -10.69 13.50 6.08
C ALA A 450 -10.53 13.35 7.60
N GLY A 451 -10.36 14.45 8.37
CA GLY A 451 -10.29 14.43 9.82
C GLY A 451 -8.88 14.27 10.40
N ILE A 452 -7.85 14.63 9.64
CA ILE A 452 -6.50 14.83 10.18
C ILE A 452 -6.55 16.08 11.08
N ARG A 453 -6.11 15.93 12.32
CA ARG A 453 -6.19 16.99 13.34
C ARG A 453 -5.09 18.02 13.16
N GLN A 454 -3.92 17.57 12.69
CA GLN A 454 -2.76 18.44 12.58
C GLN A 454 -1.92 18.05 11.34
N THR A 455 -1.58 19.06 10.54
CA THR A 455 -0.64 18.98 9.42
C THR A 455 0.56 19.85 9.71
N VAL A 456 1.75 19.26 9.70
CA VAL A 456 3.00 19.90 10.12
C VAL A 456 4.02 19.80 9.00
N MET A 457 4.84 20.82 8.81
CA MET A 457 5.99 20.77 7.92
C MET A 457 7.29 20.92 8.72
N LEU A 458 8.30 20.11 8.38
CA LEU A 458 9.67 20.23 8.86
C LEU A 458 10.58 20.64 7.71
N THR A 459 11.43 21.65 7.89
CA THR A 459 12.38 22.08 6.86
C THR A 459 13.65 22.66 7.48
N GLY A 460 14.78 22.50 6.77
CA GLY A 460 16.03 23.18 7.09
C GLY A 460 16.11 24.60 6.55
N ASP A 461 15.12 25.06 5.79
CA ASP A 461 15.11 26.39 5.20
C ASP A 461 14.96 27.49 6.26
N ALA A 462 15.34 28.71 5.85
CA ALA A 462 15.12 29.92 6.65
C ALA A 462 13.63 30.12 6.98
N ASP A 463 13.37 30.71 8.13
CA ASP A 463 12.02 30.83 8.69
C ASP A 463 11.03 31.49 7.72
N ALA A 464 11.42 32.61 7.08
CA ALA A 464 10.57 33.32 6.13
C ALA A 464 10.10 32.42 4.95
N VAL A 465 11.00 31.58 4.42
CA VAL A 465 10.69 30.65 3.32
C VAL A 465 9.77 29.53 3.77
N GLY A 466 10.07 28.92 4.92
CA GLY A 466 9.26 27.83 5.47
C GLY A 466 7.84 28.27 5.84
N GLN A 467 7.70 29.44 6.47
CA GLN A 467 6.38 29.97 6.86
C GLN A 467 5.53 30.34 5.64
N ASP A 468 6.13 30.90 4.58
CA ASP A 468 5.39 31.20 3.34
C ASP A 468 4.83 29.93 2.69
N VAL A 469 5.66 28.91 2.53
CA VAL A 469 5.23 27.62 1.98
C VAL A 469 4.11 27.01 2.82
N ALA A 470 4.24 27.04 4.14
CA ALA A 470 3.21 26.52 5.04
C ALA A 470 1.88 27.29 4.91
N HIS A 471 1.96 28.60 4.82
CA HIS A 471 0.77 29.47 4.64
C HIS A 471 0.07 29.19 3.30
N ARG A 472 0.83 29.13 2.20
CA ARG A 472 0.30 28.83 0.86
C ARG A 472 -0.35 27.45 0.76
N LEU A 473 0.19 26.47 1.46
CA LEU A 473 -0.35 25.11 1.53
C LEU A 473 -1.49 24.97 2.55
N GLY A 474 -1.67 25.96 3.44
CA GLY A 474 -2.65 25.93 4.49
C GLY A 474 -2.33 24.88 5.59
N LEU A 475 -1.04 24.65 5.88
CA LEU A 475 -0.59 23.79 6.96
C LEU A 475 -0.87 24.43 8.33
N ASP A 476 -0.98 23.60 9.38
CA ASP A 476 -1.27 24.10 10.73
C ASP A 476 -0.02 24.64 11.44
N ARG A 477 1.15 24.04 11.14
CA ARG A 477 2.44 24.43 11.73
C ARG A 477 3.58 24.17 10.76
N ALA A 478 4.64 24.98 10.86
CA ALA A 478 5.93 24.73 10.24
C ALA A 478 7.03 24.91 11.29
N TYR A 479 8.00 24.02 11.26
CA TYR A 479 9.25 24.13 11.99
C TYR A 479 10.38 24.29 10.95
N THR A 480 11.16 25.32 11.10
CA THR A 480 12.13 25.82 10.14
C THR A 480 13.54 25.79 10.72
N GLU A 481 14.56 25.98 9.91
CA GLU A 481 15.97 26.00 10.31
C GLU A 481 16.44 24.73 11.04
N LEU A 482 15.82 23.58 10.73
CA LEU A 482 16.12 22.31 11.39
C LEU A 482 17.30 21.59 10.76
N LEU A 483 18.21 21.12 11.59
CA LEU A 483 19.19 20.11 11.20
C LEU A 483 18.53 18.71 11.15
N PRO A 484 19.14 17.72 10.49
CA PRO A 484 18.57 16.37 10.42
C PRO A 484 18.25 15.75 11.79
N ALA A 485 19.07 15.97 12.81
CA ALA A 485 18.81 15.51 14.17
C ALA A 485 17.60 16.20 14.80
N ASP A 486 17.46 17.52 14.59
CA ASP A 486 16.35 18.30 15.14
C ASP A 486 15.00 17.84 14.57
N LYS A 487 14.96 17.35 13.32
CA LYS A 487 13.75 16.77 12.72
C LYS A 487 13.27 15.55 13.51
N VAL A 488 14.19 14.68 13.94
CA VAL A 488 13.86 13.49 14.74
C VAL A 488 13.29 13.92 16.09
N ASP A 489 13.95 14.87 16.78
CA ASP A 489 13.51 15.38 18.08
C ASP A 489 12.10 16.00 17.99
N ARG A 490 11.81 16.75 16.92
CA ARG A 490 10.48 17.32 16.69
C ARG A 490 9.42 16.26 16.45
N VAL A 491 9.75 15.19 15.73
CA VAL A 491 8.82 14.07 15.55
C VAL A 491 8.57 13.36 16.88
N GLU A 492 9.57 13.20 17.74
CA GLU A 492 9.39 12.63 19.08
C GLU A 492 8.52 13.50 19.98
N GLU A 493 8.68 14.82 19.95
CA GLU A 493 7.79 15.76 20.65
C GLU A 493 6.33 15.63 20.17
N LEU A 494 6.10 15.52 18.87
CA LEU A 494 4.77 15.35 18.29
C LEU A 494 4.17 13.98 18.63
N LEU A 495 4.99 12.92 18.65
CA LEU A 495 4.58 11.58 19.11
C LEU A 495 4.13 11.58 20.56
N ALA A 496 4.76 12.38 21.43
CA ALA A 496 4.34 12.52 22.83
C ALA A 496 3.01 13.29 23.01
N GLN A 497 2.60 14.09 22.02
CA GLN A 497 1.37 14.89 22.05
C GLN A 497 0.14 14.19 21.46
N LYS A 498 0.31 13.04 20.82
CA LYS A 498 -0.79 12.30 20.19
C LYS A 498 -1.75 11.71 21.23
N SER A 499 -2.99 11.44 20.80
CA SER A 499 -3.97 10.72 21.64
C SER A 499 -3.57 9.25 21.82
N ASP A 500 -4.10 8.57 22.85
CA ASP A 500 -3.77 7.16 23.17
C ASP A 500 -3.92 6.20 21.98
N LYS A 501 -4.85 6.47 21.08
CA LYS A 501 -5.10 5.67 19.87
C LYS A 501 -4.63 6.36 18.59
N GLY A 502 -4.23 7.63 18.67
CA GLY A 502 -3.77 8.39 17.52
C GLY A 502 -2.41 7.91 17.03
N MET A 503 -2.20 8.02 15.74
CA MET A 503 -0.94 7.71 15.06
C MET A 503 -0.40 8.94 14.35
N LEU A 504 0.92 9.01 14.23
CA LEU A 504 1.65 10.02 13.49
C LEU A 504 2.25 9.39 12.23
N ALA A 505 1.93 9.98 11.07
CA ALA A 505 2.59 9.64 9.82
C ALA A 505 3.62 10.70 9.48
N PHE A 506 4.83 10.29 9.10
CA PHE A 506 5.84 11.17 8.52
C PHE A 506 5.97 10.88 7.02
N VAL A 507 6.02 11.94 6.22
CA VAL A 507 6.12 11.88 4.75
C VAL A 507 7.40 12.56 4.31
N GLY A 508 8.27 11.84 3.60
CA GLY A 508 9.55 12.34 3.10
C GLY A 508 9.99 11.68 1.79
N ASP A 509 11.11 12.09 1.23
CA ASP A 509 11.69 11.52 0.00
C ASP A 509 12.44 10.19 0.23
N GLY A 510 12.70 9.84 1.48
CA GLY A 510 13.33 8.58 1.90
C GLY A 510 14.85 8.54 1.84
N ILE A 511 15.52 9.50 1.21
CA ILE A 511 16.98 9.51 1.08
C ILE A 511 17.60 10.17 2.31
N ASN A 512 17.15 11.38 2.62
CA ASN A 512 17.70 12.19 3.72
C ASN A 512 16.96 11.97 5.04
N ASP A 513 15.71 11.54 4.98
CA ASP A 513 14.79 11.45 6.10
C ASP A 513 14.62 10.02 6.64
N ALA A 514 15.44 9.05 6.22
CA ALA A 514 15.35 7.65 6.67
C ALA A 514 15.27 7.49 8.21
N PRO A 515 16.05 8.23 9.04
CA PRO A 515 15.92 8.15 10.49
C PRO A 515 14.56 8.65 11.00
N VAL A 516 14.01 9.68 10.37
CA VAL A 516 12.71 10.26 10.73
C VAL A 516 11.56 9.35 10.33
N LEU A 517 11.63 8.77 9.11
CA LEU A 517 10.69 7.76 8.60
C LEU A 517 10.60 6.56 9.54
N ALA A 518 11.75 6.04 9.98
CA ALA A 518 11.80 4.90 10.88
C ALA A 518 11.30 5.21 12.30
N ARG A 519 11.31 6.48 12.72
CA ARG A 519 10.88 6.91 14.06
C ARG A 519 9.39 7.15 14.18
N ALA A 520 8.72 7.53 13.11
CA ALA A 520 7.28 7.75 13.07
C ALA A 520 6.48 6.45 13.32
N ASP A 521 5.20 6.55 13.68
CA ASP A 521 4.32 5.37 13.74
C ASP A 521 4.11 4.76 12.33
N VAL A 522 4.14 5.60 11.29
CA VAL A 522 4.13 5.21 9.88
C VAL A 522 5.04 6.13 9.07
N GLY A 523 6.08 5.58 8.49
CA GLY A 523 6.94 6.27 7.52
C GLY A 523 6.39 6.11 6.10
N ILE A 524 6.16 7.21 5.39
CA ILE A 524 5.67 7.25 4.01
C ILE A 524 6.74 7.86 3.11
N ALA A 525 7.28 7.09 2.18
CA ALA A 525 8.20 7.60 1.16
C ALA A 525 7.46 8.01 -0.12
N MET A 526 7.83 9.16 -0.67
CA MET A 526 7.28 9.70 -1.92
C MET A 526 8.24 9.54 -3.09
N GLY A 527 7.67 9.36 -4.31
CA GLY A 527 8.45 9.34 -5.54
C GLY A 527 9.49 8.23 -5.62
N ALA A 528 9.28 7.12 -4.89
CA ALA A 528 10.29 6.08 -4.67
C ALA A 528 10.57 5.20 -5.90
N LEU A 529 10.01 5.51 -7.08
CA LEU A 529 10.34 4.85 -8.33
C LEU A 529 11.83 5.05 -8.64
N GLY A 530 12.64 4.00 -8.39
CA GLY A 530 14.09 4.03 -8.60
C GLY A 530 14.94 4.30 -7.36
N SER A 531 14.37 4.64 -6.19
CA SER A 531 15.10 4.81 -4.94
C SER A 531 14.96 3.59 -4.03
N ASP A 532 15.93 2.69 -4.10
CA ASP A 532 15.97 1.50 -3.26
C ASP A 532 16.02 1.84 -1.76
N ALA A 533 16.78 2.89 -1.39
CA ALA A 533 16.89 3.34 -0.01
C ALA A 533 15.55 3.85 0.56
N ALA A 534 14.77 4.58 -0.24
CA ALA A 534 13.45 5.05 0.16
C ALA A 534 12.47 3.88 0.32
N ILE A 535 12.50 2.92 -0.63
CA ILE A 535 11.70 1.72 -0.55
C ILE A 535 12.03 0.93 0.72
N GLU A 536 13.29 0.81 1.11
CA GLU A 536 13.70 0.03 2.28
C GLU A 536 13.32 0.71 3.60
N ALA A 537 13.51 2.01 3.70
CA ALA A 537 13.34 2.77 4.95
C ALA A 537 11.86 3.00 5.33
N ALA A 538 10.95 3.12 4.36
CA ALA A 538 9.57 3.47 4.61
C ALA A 538 8.66 2.24 4.85
N ASP A 539 7.55 2.43 5.55
CA ASP A 539 6.50 1.44 5.78
C ASP A 539 5.43 1.45 4.67
N VAL A 540 5.28 2.61 4.06
CA VAL A 540 4.38 2.88 2.93
C VAL A 540 5.15 3.62 1.85
N VAL A 541 4.99 3.20 0.61
CA VAL A 541 5.73 3.74 -0.53
C VAL A 541 4.75 4.26 -1.57
N LEU A 542 4.82 5.54 -1.90
CA LEU A 542 4.11 6.13 -3.02
C LEU A 542 4.99 5.99 -4.26
N MET A 543 4.49 5.26 -5.26
CA MET A 543 5.23 5.00 -6.50
C MET A 543 5.33 6.25 -7.38
N THR A 544 4.42 7.20 -7.21
CA THR A 544 4.41 8.49 -7.88
C THR A 544 4.72 9.62 -6.91
N ASP A 545 5.04 10.76 -7.46
CA ASP A 545 5.41 11.95 -6.70
C ASP A 545 4.20 12.86 -6.40
N GLU A 546 3.05 12.24 -6.04
CA GLU A 546 1.75 12.91 -5.85
C GLU A 546 1.30 12.88 -4.38
N PRO A 547 1.39 14.00 -3.63
CA PRO A 547 0.85 14.14 -2.27
C PRO A 547 -0.62 13.74 -2.09
N SER A 548 -1.44 13.89 -3.13
CA SER A 548 -2.88 13.54 -3.12
C SER A 548 -3.13 12.06 -2.77
N LYS A 549 -2.21 11.15 -3.11
CA LYS A 549 -2.31 9.72 -2.81
C LYS A 549 -2.26 9.40 -1.32
N ILE A 550 -1.69 10.31 -0.49
CA ILE A 550 -1.68 10.15 0.97
C ILE A 550 -3.12 10.17 1.52
N ALA A 551 -3.93 11.11 1.05
CA ALA A 551 -5.34 11.17 1.45
C ALA A 551 -6.13 9.94 0.97
N ALA A 552 -5.83 9.46 -0.25
CA ALA A 552 -6.47 8.29 -0.83
C ALA A 552 -6.16 7.01 -0.04
N ILE A 553 -4.89 6.77 0.33
CA ILE A 553 -4.52 5.59 1.12
C ILE A 553 -5.12 5.63 2.54
N MET A 554 -5.21 6.80 3.18
CA MET A 554 -5.87 6.93 4.48
C MET A 554 -7.37 6.60 4.41
N GLN A 555 -8.05 6.97 3.33
CA GLN A 555 -9.46 6.61 3.12
C GLN A 555 -9.62 5.10 2.89
N ILE A 556 -8.73 4.46 2.12
CA ILE A 556 -8.71 3.00 1.94
C ILE A 556 -8.50 2.31 3.29
N ALA A 557 -7.56 2.79 4.09
CA ALA A 557 -7.27 2.27 5.42
C ALA A 557 -8.51 2.34 6.33
N ARG A 558 -9.14 3.50 6.43
CA ARG A 558 -10.37 3.69 7.23
C ARG A 558 -11.54 2.83 6.74
N LYS A 559 -11.70 2.70 5.43
CA LYS A 559 -12.70 1.80 4.83
C LYS A 559 -12.44 0.35 5.21
N THR A 560 -11.18 -0.09 5.19
CA THR A 560 -10.77 -1.45 5.56
C THR A 560 -11.11 -1.74 7.02
N ILE A 561 -10.76 -0.83 7.93
CA ILE A 561 -11.11 -0.94 9.36
C ILE A 561 -12.62 -0.96 9.57
N ARG A 562 -13.38 -0.11 8.87
CA ARG A 562 -14.84 -0.11 8.96
C ARG A 562 -15.44 -1.46 8.55
N ILE A 563 -15.01 -2.01 7.41
CA ILE A 563 -15.47 -3.32 6.92
C ILE A 563 -15.10 -4.43 7.92
N SER A 564 -13.91 -4.39 8.50
CA SER A 564 -13.48 -5.34 9.54
C SER A 564 -14.37 -5.25 10.78
N ASN A 565 -14.69 -4.03 11.24
CA ASN A 565 -15.60 -3.80 12.37
C ASN A 565 -17.04 -4.26 12.05
N GLU A 566 -17.56 -3.99 10.85
CA GLU A 566 -18.86 -4.48 10.39
C GLU A 566 -18.92 -6.01 10.49
N ASN A 567 -17.86 -6.71 10.03
CA ASN A 567 -17.77 -8.16 10.10
C ASN A 567 -17.70 -8.67 11.53
N ILE A 568 -16.96 -8.00 12.43
CA ILE A 568 -16.88 -8.36 13.85
C ILE A 568 -18.25 -8.26 14.51
N VAL A 569 -18.91 -7.11 14.39
CA VAL A 569 -20.21 -6.85 15.03
C VAL A 569 -21.27 -7.83 14.47
N PHE A 570 -21.32 -8.00 13.16
CA PHE A 570 -22.27 -8.91 12.52
C PHE A 570 -22.05 -10.37 12.95
N ALA A 571 -20.81 -10.87 12.85
CA ALA A 571 -20.50 -12.26 13.17
C ALA A 571 -20.74 -12.56 14.66
N LEU A 572 -20.28 -11.71 15.57
CA LEU A 572 -20.51 -11.89 17.01
C LEU A 572 -21.99 -11.76 17.37
N GLY A 573 -22.71 -10.82 16.78
CA GLY A 573 -24.13 -10.60 17.05
C GLY A 573 -24.98 -11.79 16.65
N VAL A 574 -24.79 -12.33 15.43
CA VAL A 574 -25.51 -13.52 14.97
C VAL A 574 -25.12 -14.76 15.80
N LYS A 575 -23.83 -14.94 16.09
CA LYS A 575 -23.38 -16.07 16.92
C LYS A 575 -23.96 -16.03 18.31
N PHE A 576 -23.95 -14.89 18.98
CA PHE A 576 -24.53 -14.75 20.32
C PHE A 576 -26.02 -15.08 20.33
N LEU A 577 -26.77 -14.61 19.33
CA LEU A 577 -28.19 -14.91 19.18
C LEU A 577 -28.42 -16.42 19.02
N VAL A 578 -27.68 -17.07 18.11
CA VAL A 578 -27.87 -18.49 17.81
C VAL A 578 -27.39 -19.36 18.99
N LEU A 579 -26.34 -18.95 19.72
CA LEU A 579 -25.90 -19.60 20.95
C LEU A 579 -27.00 -19.63 22.03
N ILE A 580 -27.68 -18.51 22.24
CA ILE A 580 -28.82 -18.43 23.17
C ILE A 580 -29.95 -19.39 22.72
N LEU A 581 -30.30 -19.34 21.41
CA LEU A 581 -31.33 -20.23 20.87
C LEU A 581 -30.96 -21.71 20.99
N GLY A 582 -29.69 -22.05 20.79
CA GLY A 582 -29.16 -23.41 20.98
C GLY A 582 -29.24 -23.87 22.43
N ALA A 583 -28.82 -23.04 23.38
CA ALA A 583 -28.87 -23.35 24.82
C ALA A 583 -30.31 -23.55 25.32
N VAL A 584 -31.28 -22.77 24.79
CA VAL A 584 -32.71 -22.92 25.13
C VAL A 584 -33.36 -24.12 24.39
N GLY A 585 -32.63 -24.75 23.43
CA GLY A 585 -33.14 -25.90 22.65
C GLY A 585 -34.07 -25.53 21.52
N ARG A 586 -34.04 -24.26 21.06
CA ARG A 586 -34.81 -23.77 19.90
C ARG A 586 -34.02 -23.76 18.60
N ALA A 587 -32.71 -24.02 18.62
CA ALA A 587 -31.88 -24.22 17.43
C ALA A 587 -31.45 -25.69 17.36
N ASN A 588 -31.59 -26.29 16.19
CA ASN A 588 -31.04 -27.59 15.88
C ASN A 588 -29.65 -27.47 15.24
N MET A 589 -28.97 -28.58 15.04
CA MET A 589 -27.62 -28.62 14.50
C MET A 589 -27.53 -28.08 13.05
N TRP A 590 -28.61 -28.26 12.25
CA TRP A 590 -28.70 -27.66 10.91
C TRP A 590 -28.69 -26.14 10.93
N ALA A 591 -29.49 -25.57 11.82
CA ALA A 591 -29.54 -24.11 12.00
C ALA A 591 -28.17 -23.56 12.47
N ALA A 592 -27.50 -24.31 13.33
CA ALA A 592 -26.17 -23.99 13.83
C ALA A 592 -25.13 -23.86 12.70
N VAL A 593 -25.05 -24.89 11.87
CA VAL A 593 -24.09 -24.91 10.74
C VAL A 593 -24.45 -23.89 9.67
N PHE A 594 -25.73 -23.76 9.35
CA PHE A 594 -26.18 -22.75 8.39
C PHE A 594 -25.83 -21.34 8.86
N ALA A 595 -26.01 -21.04 10.15
CA ALA A 595 -25.62 -19.76 10.73
C ALA A 595 -24.09 -19.54 10.68
N ASP A 596 -23.28 -20.56 10.95
CA ASP A 596 -21.81 -20.43 10.91
C ASP A 596 -21.28 -20.25 9.48
N VAL A 597 -21.66 -21.14 8.56
CA VAL A 597 -21.24 -21.08 7.15
C VAL A 597 -21.82 -19.85 6.46
N GLY A 598 -23.11 -19.54 6.66
CA GLY A 598 -23.78 -18.38 6.06
C GLY A 598 -23.16 -17.06 6.51
N VAL A 599 -22.88 -16.93 7.82
CA VAL A 599 -22.18 -15.74 8.37
C VAL A 599 -20.79 -15.61 7.78
N SER A 600 -20.04 -16.71 7.66
CA SER A 600 -18.70 -16.71 7.07
C SER A 600 -18.73 -16.25 5.60
N VAL A 601 -19.68 -16.76 4.81
CA VAL A 601 -19.84 -16.34 3.41
C VAL A 601 -20.16 -14.83 3.30
N ILE A 602 -21.10 -14.34 4.11
CA ILE A 602 -21.46 -12.91 4.11
C ILE A 602 -20.26 -12.04 4.51
N ALA A 603 -19.54 -12.44 5.57
CA ALA A 603 -18.37 -11.72 6.04
C ALA A 603 -17.24 -11.70 5.00
N ILE A 604 -17.01 -12.79 4.27
CA ILE A 604 -16.06 -12.87 3.16
C ILE A 604 -16.48 -11.95 2.01
N LEU A 605 -17.75 -11.98 1.61
CA LEU A 605 -18.27 -11.10 0.55
C LEU A 605 -18.15 -9.62 0.94
N ASN A 606 -18.38 -9.28 2.21
CA ASN A 606 -18.18 -7.94 2.73
C ASN A 606 -16.68 -7.56 2.71
N ALA A 607 -15.78 -8.47 3.12
CA ALA A 607 -14.34 -8.24 3.11
C ALA A 607 -13.79 -7.91 1.71
N ILE A 608 -14.28 -8.58 0.66
CA ILE A 608 -13.90 -8.32 -0.73
C ILE A 608 -14.21 -6.87 -1.17
N ARG A 609 -15.17 -6.18 -0.53
CA ARG A 609 -15.47 -4.76 -0.80
C ARG A 609 -14.29 -3.83 -0.47
N ALA A 610 -13.36 -4.24 0.37
CA ALA A 610 -12.15 -3.48 0.67
C ALA A 610 -11.26 -3.27 -0.57
N MET A 611 -11.26 -4.23 -1.51
CA MET A 611 -10.50 -4.14 -2.78
C MET A 611 -11.07 -3.11 -3.77
N ARG A 612 -12.34 -2.71 -3.60
CA ARG A 612 -12.98 -1.76 -4.51
C ARG A 612 -12.56 -0.34 -4.13
N VAL A 613 -11.62 0.21 -4.84
CA VAL A 613 -11.27 1.62 -4.77
C VAL A 613 -12.17 2.37 -5.76
N LYS A 614 -12.92 3.38 -5.29
CA LYS A 614 -13.49 4.37 -6.21
C LYS A 614 -12.29 5.09 -6.82
N GLN A 615 -12.29 5.28 -8.14
CA GLN A 615 -11.36 6.23 -8.73
C GLN A 615 -11.57 7.56 -8.01
N PHE A 616 -10.54 8.01 -7.29
CA PHE A 616 -10.52 9.37 -6.77
C PHE A 616 -10.26 10.23 -8.00
N GLU A 617 -11.33 10.80 -8.54
CA GLU A 617 -11.20 11.90 -9.48
C GLU A 617 -10.43 12.99 -8.73
N THR A 618 -9.19 13.19 -9.11
CA THR A 618 -8.49 14.45 -8.82
C THR A 618 -9.43 15.54 -9.32
N PRO A 619 -9.80 16.55 -8.51
CA PRO A 619 -10.58 17.67 -9.03
C PRO A 619 -9.87 18.15 -10.27
N ALA A 620 -10.57 18.09 -11.42
CA ALA A 620 -10.08 18.67 -12.65
C ALA A 620 -9.65 20.11 -12.35
N GLN A 621 -8.48 20.46 -12.80
CA GLN A 621 -8.00 21.85 -12.77
C GLN A 621 -9.05 22.70 -13.50
N GLU A 622 -9.83 23.49 -12.74
CA GLU A 622 -10.54 24.66 -13.29
C GLU A 622 -9.60 25.85 -13.42
#